data_4d366cf55c30274e0a758a47304b88a7
#
_entry.id   4d366cf55c30274e0a758a47304b88a7
#
_cell.length_a   1.000
_cell.length_b   1.000
_cell.length_c   1.000
_cell.angle_alpha   90.00
_cell.angle_beta   90.00
_cell.angle_gamma   90.00
#
_symmetry.space_group_name_H-M   'P 1'
#
loop_
_entity.id
_entity.type
_entity.pdbx_description
1 polymer ?
#
loop_
_entity_poly.entity_id
_entity_poly.type
_entity_poly.pdbx_seq_one_letter_code
_entity_poly.pdbx_strand_id
1 'polypeptide(L)'
;MKGIIYCSKYSKGNEMFLDILDKYEKSHIALINKHIKNIGSFAEFANGDKWVVVKAGDNARGHRWNIAYIERNISYDIYRTIISPCAMYYPYNAICLWGEGDLQISNTPSLPF
;
A
#
# COMPACT_ATOMS: atom_id res chain seq x y z
N MET A 1 9.42 -3.35 7.72
CA MET A 1 7.96 -3.37 7.44
C MET A 1 7.74 -3.26 5.94
N LYS A 2 6.76 -3.97 5.44
CA LYS A 2 6.39 -3.91 4.02
C LYS A 2 5.06 -3.19 3.85
N GLY A 3 5.06 -2.11 3.07
CA GLY A 3 3.87 -1.35 2.73
C GLY A 3 3.52 -1.50 1.26
N ILE A 4 2.23 -1.55 0.94
CA ILE A 4 1.75 -1.64 -0.42
C ILE A 4 0.66 -0.59 -0.64
N ILE A 5 0.67 0.01 -1.82
CA ILE A 5 -0.41 0.88 -2.28
C ILE A 5 -1.11 0.15 -3.43
N TYR A 6 -2.34 -0.30 -3.18
CA TYR A 6 -3.18 -0.92 -4.21
C TYR A 6 -4.05 0.15 -4.87
N CYS A 7 -3.96 0.25 -6.17
CA CYS A 7 -4.66 1.26 -6.95
C CYS A 7 -5.40 0.65 -8.14
N SER A 8 -6.39 1.38 -8.65
CA SER A 8 -7.08 1.02 -9.89
C SER A 8 -6.29 1.47 -11.13
N LYS A 9 -5.53 2.55 -10.98
CA LYS A 9 -4.66 3.11 -12.03
C LYS A 9 -3.34 3.53 -11.39
N TYR A 10 -2.24 3.26 -12.07
CA TYR A 10 -0.91 3.63 -11.56
C TYR A 10 -0.76 5.13 -11.30
N SER A 11 -1.41 5.98 -12.10
CA SER A 11 -1.37 7.43 -11.86
C SER A 11 -1.92 7.80 -10.49
N LYS A 12 -3.00 7.16 -10.06
CA LYS A 12 -3.58 7.38 -8.73
C LYS A 12 -2.71 6.80 -7.62
N GLY A 13 -2.18 5.61 -7.83
CA GLY A 13 -1.26 4.98 -6.88
C GLY A 13 0.01 5.79 -6.68
N ASN A 14 0.55 6.38 -7.75
CA ASN A 14 1.73 7.22 -7.68
C ASN A 14 1.47 8.52 -6.91
N GLU A 15 0.27 9.10 -6.98
CA GLU A 15 -0.10 10.25 -6.16
C GLU A 15 -0.03 9.89 -4.67
N MET A 16 -0.61 8.75 -4.28
CA MET A 16 -0.54 8.28 -2.90
C MET A 16 0.90 7.95 -2.50
N PHE A 17 1.69 7.40 -3.41
CA PHE A 17 3.11 7.10 -3.18
C PHE A 17 3.88 8.37 -2.79
N LEU A 18 3.64 9.49 -3.48
CA LEU A 18 4.28 10.77 -3.15
C LEU A 18 3.86 11.25 -1.76
N ASP A 19 2.62 11.04 -1.36
CA ASP A 19 2.15 11.37 0.00
C ASP A 19 2.88 10.54 1.05
N ILE A 20 3.12 9.26 0.78
CA ILE A 20 3.89 8.39 1.67
C ILE A 20 5.33 8.87 1.80
N LEU A 21 5.98 9.22 0.68
CA LEU A 21 7.34 9.76 0.70
C LEU A 21 7.42 11.03 1.55
N ASP A 22 6.43 11.91 1.44
CA ASP A 22 6.36 13.14 2.23
C ASP A 22 6.27 12.86 3.73
N LYS A 23 5.48 11.85 4.13
CA LYS A 23 5.36 11.43 5.54
C LYS A 23 6.70 10.97 6.10
N TYR A 24 7.47 10.20 5.33
CA TYR A 24 8.78 9.73 5.76
C TYR A 24 9.76 10.91 5.88
N GLU A 25 9.74 11.83 4.94
CA GLU A 25 10.57 13.03 5.00
C GLU A 25 10.27 13.84 6.25
N LYS A 26 9.00 14.08 6.55
CA LYS A 26 8.57 14.81 7.76
C LYS A 26 8.95 14.09 9.05
N SER A 27 9.07 12.78 9.01
CA SER A 27 9.50 11.96 10.15
C SER A 27 11.02 11.81 10.23
N HIS A 28 11.76 12.45 9.33
CA HIS A 28 13.23 12.41 9.28
C HIS A 28 13.78 11.00 9.06
N ILE A 29 13.04 10.14 8.35
CA ILE A 29 13.50 8.82 7.99
C ILE A 29 14.10 8.89 6.59
N ALA A 30 15.39 8.56 6.48
CA ALA A 30 16.13 8.72 5.23
C ALA A 30 15.65 7.75 4.16
N LEU A 31 15.50 8.25 2.94
CA LEU A 31 15.23 7.46 1.75
C LEU A 31 16.56 6.89 1.23
N ILE A 32 16.62 5.56 1.05
CA ILE A 32 17.81 4.89 0.50
C ILE A 32 17.70 4.75 -1.00
N ASN A 33 16.54 4.28 -1.49
CA ASN A 33 16.34 3.97 -2.90
C ASN A 33 14.92 4.29 -3.31
N LYS A 34 14.74 4.83 -4.52
CA LYS A 34 13.44 5.20 -5.03
C LYS A 34 13.40 5.05 -6.55
N HIS A 35 12.33 4.45 -7.05
CA HIS A 35 12.00 4.44 -8.47
C HIS A 35 10.56 4.89 -8.66
N ILE A 36 10.37 6.00 -9.34
CA ILE A 36 9.05 6.46 -9.75
C ILE A 36 8.88 6.09 -11.21
N LYS A 37 7.97 5.16 -11.47
CA LYS A 37 7.70 4.64 -12.82
C LYS A 37 6.23 4.84 -13.15
N ASN A 38 5.92 4.84 -14.44
CA ASN A 38 4.52 4.81 -14.88
C ASN A 38 3.81 3.54 -14.39
N ILE A 39 4.58 2.48 -14.15
CA ILE A 39 4.09 1.22 -13.59
C ILE A 39 5.06 0.76 -12.50
N GLY A 40 4.53 0.50 -11.30
CA GLY A 40 5.28 -0.15 -10.24
C GLY A 40 6.33 0.69 -9.52
N SER A 41 5.99 1.90 -9.11
CA SER A 41 6.88 2.72 -8.27
C SER A 41 7.21 2.01 -6.96
N PHE A 42 8.44 2.20 -6.47
CA PHE A 42 8.83 1.64 -5.18
C PHE A 42 9.83 2.52 -4.44
N ALA A 43 9.95 2.32 -3.12
CA ALA A 43 10.92 3.01 -2.28
C ALA A 43 11.39 2.11 -1.14
N GLU A 44 12.64 2.32 -0.72
CA GLU A 44 13.22 1.71 0.47
C GLU A 44 13.77 2.80 1.38
N PHE A 45 13.58 2.64 2.68
CA PHE A 45 13.98 3.61 3.69
C PHE A 45 15.04 3.03 4.62
N ALA A 46 15.78 3.93 5.29
CA ALA A 46 16.90 3.55 6.15
C ALA A 46 16.48 2.70 7.36
N ASN A 47 15.21 2.80 7.79
CA ASN A 47 14.67 1.99 8.88
C ASN A 47 14.24 0.58 8.44
N GLY A 48 14.45 0.21 7.18
CA GLY A 48 14.08 -1.09 6.63
C GLY A 48 12.72 -1.14 5.97
N ASP A 49 11.93 -0.08 6.05
CA ASP A 49 10.62 -0.05 5.41
C ASP A 49 10.73 -0.04 3.88
N LYS A 50 9.84 -0.80 3.25
CA LYS A 50 9.76 -0.88 1.78
C LYS A 50 8.33 -0.64 1.34
N TRP A 51 8.16 0.15 0.29
CA TRP A 51 6.87 0.47 -0.27
C TRP A 51 6.85 0.22 -1.77
N VAL A 52 5.72 -0.27 -2.27
CA VAL A 52 5.52 -0.53 -3.70
C VAL A 52 4.10 -0.16 -4.09
N VAL A 53 3.95 0.33 -5.32
CA VAL A 53 2.63 0.63 -5.92
C VAL A 53 2.26 -0.55 -6.81
N VAL A 54 1.06 -1.10 -6.60
CA VAL A 54 0.57 -2.26 -7.34
C VAL A 54 -0.82 -1.95 -7.88
N LYS A 55 -1.03 -2.16 -9.17
CA LYS A 55 -2.36 -2.08 -9.76
C LYS A 55 -3.14 -3.33 -9.35
N ALA A 56 -4.30 -3.13 -8.71
CA ALA A 56 -5.13 -4.23 -8.23
C ALA A 56 -5.76 -4.99 -9.40
N GLY A 57 -5.72 -6.31 -9.31
CA GLY A 57 -6.23 -7.21 -10.35
C GLY A 57 -5.60 -8.59 -10.18
N ASP A 58 -5.88 -9.51 -11.11
CA ASP A 58 -5.38 -10.89 -11.03
C ASP A 58 -3.85 -10.99 -11.01
N ASN A 59 -3.16 -10.00 -11.61
CA ASN A 59 -1.71 -9.97 -11.63
C ASN A 59 -1.08 -9.44 -10.35
N ALA A 60 -1.88 -9.01 -9.37
CA ALA A 60 -1.40 -8.44 -8.12
C ALA A 60 -1.17 -9.49 -7.03
N ARG A 61 -1.21 -10.77 -7.37
CA ARG A 61 -1.04 -11.87 -6.40
C ARG A 61 0.39 -11.94 -5.87
N GLY A 62 0.55 -12.40 -4.62
CA GLY A 62 1.84 -12.71 -4.04
C GLY A 62 2.56 -11.56 -3.36
N HIS A 63 1.96 -10.40 -3.26
CA HIS A 63 2.55 -9.25 -2.55
C HIS A 63 2.21 -9.28 -1.07
N ARG A 64 3.13 -9.77 -0.24
CA ARG A 64 2.94 -9.76 1.21
C ARG A 64 3.09 -8.35 1.76
N TRP A 65 2.26 -8.01 2.75
CA TRP A 65 2.26 -6.66 3.31
C TRP A 65 1.95 -6.63 4.81
N ASN A 66 2.48 -5.62 5.49
CA ASN A 66 2.11 -5.23 6.85
C ASN A 66 1.11 -4.07 6.82
N ILE A 67 1.29 -3.11 5.91
CA ILE A 67 0.36 -2.00 5.71
C ILE A 67 -0.08 -2.00 4.26
N ALA A 68 -1.38 -1.95 4.03
CA ALA A 68 -1.96 -1.82 2.70
C ALA A 68 -2.81 -0.56 2.62
N TYR A 69 -2.46 0.33 1.70
CA TYR A 69 -3.31 1.44 1.31
C TYR A 69 -4.14 0.97 0.12
N ILE A 70 -5.44 0.92 0.27
CA ILE A 70 -6.34 0.32 -0.72
C ILE A 70 -7.31 1.36 -1.22
N GLU A 71 -7.30 1.61 -2.53
CA GLU A 71 -8.23 2.54 -3.15
C GLU A 71 -9.65 2.02 -3.07
N ARG A 72 -10.60 2.86 -2.65
CA ARG A 72 -11.98 2.45 -2.37
C ARG A 72 -12.76 1.99 -3.60
N ASN A 73 -12.29 2.24 -4.80
CA ASN A 73 -12.93 1.74 -6.02
C ASN A 73 -12.50 0.32 -6.41
N ILE A 74 -11.60 -0.29 -5.64
CA ILE A 74 -11.24 -1.70 -5.81
C ILE A 74 -12.39 -2.55 -5.30
N SER A 75 -12.76 -3.61 -6.04
CA SER A 75 -13.87 -4.47 -5.66
C SER A 75 -13.58 -5.27 -4.40
N TYR A 76 -14.62 -5.58 -3.63
CA TYR A 76 -14.49 -6.43 -2.45
C TYR A 76 -13.94 -7.82 -2.83
N ASP A 77 -14.31 -8.34 -4.01
CA ASP A 77 -13.82 -9.63 -4.47
C ASP A 77 -12.31 -9.65 -4.66
N ILE A 78 -11.74 -8.62 -5.27
CA ILE A 78 -10.30 -8.46 -5.41
C ILE A 78 -9.64 -8.36 -4.03
N TYR A 79 -10.20 -7.56 -3.13
CA TYR A 79 -9.70 -7.45 -1.77
C TYR A 79 -9.66 -8.81 -1.08
N ARG A 80 -10.76 -9.55 -1.12
CA ARG A 80 -10.91 -10.81 -0.43
C ARG A 80 -10.00 -11.92 -0.98
N THR A 81 -9.84 -11.97 -2.30
CA THR A 81 -9.14 -13.08 -2.97
C THR A 81 -7.67 -12.83 -3.22
N ILE A 82 -7.25 -11.56 -3.33
CA ILE A 82 -5.89 -11.20 -3.74
C ILE A 82 -5.16 -10.42 -2.66
N ILE A 83 -5.79 -9.44 -2.05
CA ILE A 83 -5.13 -8.52 -1.11
C ILE A 83 -5.08 -9.11 0.30
N SER A 84 -6.23 -9.47 0.85
CA SER A 84 -6.34 -9.97 2.22
C SER A 84 -5.50 -11.21 2.52
N PRO A 85 -5.42 -12.21 1.61
CA PRO A 85 -4.61 -13.40 1.88
C PRO A 85 -3.11 -13.14 2.02
N CYS A 86 -2.63 -11.97 1.59
CA CYS A 86 -1.21 -11.62 1.65
C CYS A 86 -0.85 -10.79 2.89
N ALA A 87 -1.80 -10.53 3.78
CA ALA A 87 -1.55 -9.79 5.01
C ALA A 87 -0.58 -10.52 5.91
N MET A 88 0.44 -9.82 6.40
CA MET A 88 1.35 -10.31 7.42
C MET A 88 0.95 -9.71 8.76
N TYR A 89 0.84 -10.56 9.78
CA TYR A 89 0.39 -10.12 11.10
C TYR A 89 1.53 -9.77 12.05
N TYR A 90 2.75 -10.12 11.71
CA TYR A 90 3.92 -9.80 12.51
C TYR A 90 4.83 -8.83 11.77
N PRO A 91 5.28 -7.75 12.41
CA PRO A 91 4.98 -7.32 13.78
C PRO A 91 3.57 -6.74 13.95
N TYR A 92 2.87 -6.41 12.88
CA TYR A 92 1.50 -5.89 12.88
C TYR A 92 0.93 -5.92 11.46
N ASN A 93 -0.36 -5.67 11.32
CA ASN A 93 -0.93 -5.31 10.04
C ASN A 93 -1.90 -4.15 10.19
N ALA A 94 -2.09 -3.42 9.11
CA ALA A 94 -3.00 -2.29 9.07
C ALA A 94 -3.50 -2.07 7.65
N ILE A 95 -4.71 -1.53 7.54
CA ILE A 95 -5.31 -1.17 6.25
C ILE A 95 -5.74 0.29 6.33
N CYS A 96 -5.39 1.06 5.29
CA CYS A 96 -5.87 2.41 5.08
C CYS A 96 -6.64 2.46 3.77
N LEU A 97 -7.91 2.80 3.84
CA LEU A 97 -8.71 3.06 2.64
C LEU A 97 -8.49 4.50 2.18
N TRP A 98 -8.41 4.70 0.88
CA TRP A 98 -8.22 6.03 0.31
C TRP A 98 -8.97 6.18 -1.02
N GLY A 99 -9.14 7.42 -1.46
CA GLY A 99 -9.83 7.72 -2.69
C GLY A 99 -11.35 7.54 -2.59
N GLU A 100 -12.01 7.58 -3.73
CA GLU A 100 -13.46 7.44 -3.83
C GLU A 100 -13.84 6.03 -4.24
N GLY A 101 -14.99 5.55 -3.73
CA GLY A 101 -15.52 4.23 -4.05
C GLY A 101 -16.29 3.64 -2.89
N ASP A 102 -16.76 2.41 -3.08
CA ASP A 102 -17.69 1.77 -2.16
C ASP A 102 -17.07 0.64 -1.32
N LEU A 103 -15.77 0.38 -1.47
CA LEU A 103 -15.12 -0.67 -0.69
C LEU A 103 -15.24 -0.37 0.79
N GLN A 104 -15.79 -1.34 1.53
CA GLN A 104 -15.89 -1.30 2.98
C GLN A 104 -15.27 -2.56 3.56
N ILE A 105 -14.46 -2.39 4.60
CA ILE A 105 -13.80 -3.49 5.30
C ILE A 105 -14.22 -3.38 6.76
N SER A 106 -14.96 -4.37 7.25
CA SER A 106 -15.63 -4.30 8.54
C SER A 106 -14.69 -4.41 9.73
N ASN A 107 -13.49 -4.97 9.57
CA ASN A 107 -12.54 -5.16 10.66
C ASN A 107 -11.17 -4.61 10.27
N THR A 108 -11.08 -3.29 10.19
CA THR A 108 -9.81 -2.62 9.95
C THR A 108 -8.98 -2.67 11.23
N PRO A 109 -7.82 -3.28 11.24
CA PRO A 109 -6.97 -3.26 12.43
C PRO A 109 -6.54 -1.83 12.74
N SER A 110 -6.30 -1.54 14.01
CA SER A 110 -5.78 -0.24 14.42
C SER A 110 -4.41 -0.01 13.82
N LEU A 111 -4.19 1.20 13.30
CA LEU A 111 -2.88 1.58 12.80
C LEU A 111 -1.89 1.64 13.97
N PRO A 112 -0.66 1.17 13.77
CA PRO A 112 0.34 1.14 14.83
C PRO A 112 0.94 2.52 15.16
N PHE A 113 0.52 3.53 14.41
CA PHE A 113 1.02 4.89 14.58
C PHE A 113 -0.07 5.92 14.48
#